data_136b2830ce9a838332fa60058886cbed
#
_entry.id   136b2830ce9a838332fa60058886cbed
#
_cell.length_a   1.000
_cell.length_b   1.000
_cell.length_c   1.000
_cell.angle_alpha   90.00
_cell.angle_beta   90.00
_cell.angle_gamma   90.00
#
_symmetry.space_group_name_H-M   'P 1'
#
loop_
_entity.id
_entity.type
_entity.pdbx_description
1 polymer ?
#
loop_
_entity_poly.entity_id
_entity_poly.type
_entity_poly.pdbx_seq_one_letter_code
_entity_poly.pdbx_strand_id
1 'polypeptide(L)'
;MTSARTATFAWLQASPLAAVFALFFVIPLALVLMVSVWQATEYELIPAFTGQNYLDVFTGCPVTPDGDLCVTFKTYLSTLKFSVLTWAITALLGFSIAYFLAFHIEGTLTQTVLFIVCTVPFWTSNVIRMVSWVPLLGRNGLVNQTLQGMGLIDTPIEWLLFSDFSVVLAFVHLYTMFMIVPIFNSMMRIDR
;
A
#
# COMPACT_ATOMS: atom_id res chain seq x y z
N MET A 1 24.50 20.19 36.85
CA MET A 1 25.43 20.05 35.70
C MET A 1 25.42 18.66 35.03
N THR A 2 24.74 17.66 35.58
CA THR A 2 24.65 16.28 35.07
C THR A 2 23.67 16.10 33.89
N SER A 3 22.59 16.87 33.82
CA SER A 3 21.56 16.70 32.78
C SER A 3 22.00 17.15 31.35
N ALA A 4 22.83 18.17 31.26
CA ALA A 4 23.34 18.67 29.99
C ALA A 4 24.32 17.70 29.31
N ARG A 5 25.17 17.03 30.09
CA ARG A 5 26.13 16.03 29.59
C ARG A 5 25.43 14.75 29.10
N THR A 6 24.38 14.32 29.77
CA THR A 6 23.59 13.16 29.33
C THR A 6 22.82 13.45 28.03
N ALA A 7 22.28 14.67 27.88
CA ALA A 7 21.63 15.08 26.64
C ALA A 7 22.60 15.14 25.45
N THR A 8 23.81 15.72 25.64
CA THR A 8 24.83 15.78 24.58
C THR A 8 25.28 14.39 24.13
N PHE A 9 25.45 13.46 25.06
CA PHE A 9 25.83 12.08 24.75
C PHE A 9 24.74 11.34 23.99
N ALA A 10 23.47 11.55 24.37
CA ALA A 10 22.33 10.98 23.67
C ALA A 10 22.21 11.51 22.21
N TRP A 11 22.45 12.81 21.99
CA TRP A 11 22.49 13.39 20.66
C TRP A 11 23.64 12.84 19.80
N LEU A 12 24.83 12.65 20.39
CA LEU A 12 25.97 12.05 19.71
C LEU A 12 25.68 10.58 19.29
N GLN A 13 24.97 9.84 20.11
CA GLN A 13 24.56 8.45 19.77
C GLN A 13 23.48 8.42 18.69
N ALA A 14 22.56 9.39 18.68
CA ALA A 14 21.50 9.49 17.68
C ALA A 14 21.97 10.09 16.34
N SER A 15 23.09 10.84 16.36
CA SER A 15 23.54 11.62 15.19
C SER A 15 23.83 10.77 13.93
N PRO A 16 24.43 9.56 13.99
CA PRO A 16 24.65 8.77 12.77
C PRO A 16 23.33 8.36 12.10
N LEU A 17 22.36 7.93 12.91
CA LEU A 17 21.03 7.56 12.40
C LEU A 17 20.29 8.79 11.85
N ALA A 18 20.34 9.92 12.57
CA ALA A 18 19.75 11.18 12.12
C ALA A 18 20.38 11.67 10.82
N ALA A 19 21.72 11.54 10.67
CA ALA A 19 22.41 11.92 9.45
C ALA A 19 22.00 11.05 8.25
N VAL A 20 21.91 9.73 8.43
CA VAL A 20 21.43 8.80 7.39
C VAL A 20 19.97 9.14 7.01
N PHE A 21 19.13 9.36 8.00
CA PHE A 21 17.73 9.72 7.75
C PHE A 21 17.62 11.07 7.02
N ALA A 22 18.38 12.08 7.44
CA ALA A 22 18.40 13.38 6.77
C ALA A 22 18.88 13.27 5.32
N LEU A 23 19.95 12.53 5.06
CA LEU A 23 20.53 12.37 3.73
C LEU A 23 19.60 11.62 2.76
N PHE A 24 19.00 10.52 3.21
CA PHE A 24 18.24 9.64 2.33
C PHE A 24 16.73 9.90 2.32
N PHE A 25 16.22 10.65 3.28
CA PHE A 25 14.80 10.96 3.37
C PHE A 25 14.50 12.46 3.30
N VAL A 26 15.10 13.27 4.19
CA VAL A 26 14.76 14.70 4.28
C VAL A 26 15.26 15.46 3.07
N ILE A 27 16.50 15.21 2.60
CA ILE A 27 17.06 15.92 1.44
C ILE A 27 16.27 15.58 0.16
N PRO A 28 16.00 14.32 -0.21
CA PRO A 28 15.17 14.01 -1.37
C PRO A 28 13.77 14.61 -1.27
N LEU A 29 13.16 14.58 -0.10
CA LEU A 29 11.83 15.19 0.12
C LEU A 29 11.88 16.71 -0.08
N ALA A 30 12.91 17.39 0.45
CA ALA A 30 13.10 18.83 0.26
C ALA A 30 13.34 19.17 -1.22
N LEU A 31 14.08 18.34 -1.96
CA LEU A 31 14.26 18.49 -3.41
C LEU A 31 12.94 18.33 -4.17
N VAL A 32 12.12 17.37 -3.83
CA VAL A 32 10.78 17.19 -4.44
C VAL A 32 9.92 18.42 -4.17
N LEU A 33 9.90 18.93 -2.93
CA LEU A 33 9.17 20.15 -2.58
C LEU A 33 9.68 21.38 -3.34
N MET A 34 11.00 21.49 -3.50
CA MET A 34 11.61 22.59 -4.27
C MET A 34 11.20 22.51 -5.75
N VAL A 35 11.32 21.33 -6.37
CA VAL A 35 10.96 21.14 -7.78
C VAL A 35 9.47 21.31 -8.01
N SER A 36 8.62 21.00 -7.04
CA SER A 36 7.16 21.14 -7.16
C SER A 36 6.69 22.58 -7.42
N VAL A 37 7.50 23.58 -7.02
CA VAL A 37 7.23 24.99 -7.30
C VAL A 37 7.97 25.52 -8.54
N TRP A 38 8.68 24.67 -9.28
CA TRP A 38 9.30 25.05 -10.55
C TRP A 38 8.29 24.97 -11.69
N GLN A 39 8.47 25.80 -12.71
CA GLN A 39 7.63 25.75 -13.89
C GLN A 39 7.97 24.51 -14.73
N ALA A 40 6.99 23.63 -14.92
CA ALA A 40 7.12 22.47 -15.78
C ALA A 40 6.56 22.80 -17.17
N THR A 41 7.37 22.61 -18.21
CA THR A 41 6.96 22.58 -19.61
C THR A 41 7.01 21.13 -20.11
N GLU A 42 6.48 20.86 -21.30
CA GLU A 42 6.49 19.50 -21.87
C GLU A 42 7.91 18.91 -22.02
N TYR A 43 8.95 19.76 -22.09
CA TYR A 43 10.32 19.34 -22.40
C TYR A 43 11.36 19.74 -21.35
N GLU A 44 11.07 20.72 -20.48
CA GLU A 44 12.05 21.28 -19.56
C GLU A 44 11.42 21.64 -18.21
N LEU A 45 12.24 21.52 -17.15
CA LEU A 45 11.93 22.04 -15.82
C LEU A 45 12.71 23.33 -15.62
N ILE A 46 12.00 24.48 -15.58
CA ILE A 46 12.61 25.79 -15.43
C ILE A 46 12.57 26.18 -13.96
N PRO A 47 13.73 26.48 -13.34
CA PRO A 47 13.77 26.97 -11.96
C PRO A 47 13.08 28.32 -11.85
N ALA A 48 11.81 28.31 -11.44
CA ALA A 48 11.02 29.51 -11.20
C ALA A 48 10.11 29.23 -10.01
N PHE A 49 10.01 30.15 -9.06
CA PHE A 49 9.06 30.00 -7.96
C PHE A 49 7.66 30.35 -8.45
N THR A 50 6.89 29.32 -8.80
CA THR A 50 5.50 29.47 -9.24
C THR A 50 4.58 28.53 -8.48
N GLY A 51 3.36 28.97 -8.15
CA GLY A 51 2.29 28.13 -7.64
C GLY A 51 1.35 27.59 -8.73
N GLN A 52 1.65 27.90 -9.99
CA GLN A 52 0.77 27.61 -11.12
C GLN A 52 0.49 26.12 -11.26
N ASN A 53 1.49 25.25 -11.04
CA ASN A 53 1.33 23.80 -11.08
C ASN A 53 0.19 23.30 -10.16
N TYR A 54 0.07 23.92 -8.98
CA TYR A 54 -0.99 23.56 -8.02
C TYR A 54 -2.36 24.09 -8.46
N LEU A 55 -2.41 25.25 -9.10
CA LEU A 55 -3.64 25.79 -9.65
C LEU A 55 -4.10 24.96 -10.86
N ASP A 56 -3.17 24.59 -11.74
CA ASP A 56 -3.46 23.80 -12.94
C ASP A 56 -4.03 22.40 -12.62
N VAL A 57 -3.58 21.79 -11.52
CA VAL A 57 -4.14 20.51 -11.03
C VAL A 57 -5.64 20.61 -10.76
N PHE A 58 -6.13 21.77 -10.31
CA PHE A 58 -7.53 22.01 -9.99
C PHE A 58 -8.27 22.82 -11.05
N THR A 59 -7.63 23.14 -12.17
CA THR A 59 -8.28 23.85 -13.27
C THR A 59 -9.47 23.05 -13.82
N GLY A 60 -10.63 23.68 -13.93
CA GLY A 60 -11.87 23.03 -14.35
C GLY A 60 -12.54 22.14 -13.27
N CYS A 61 -12.07 22.21 -12.02
CA CYS A 61 -12.66 21.45 -10.92
C CYS A 61 -13.71 22.27 -10.14
N PRO A 62 -14.72 21.62 -9.54
CA PRO A 62 -14.95 20.16 -9.55
C PRO A 62 -15.60 19.59 -10.81
N VAL A 63 -16.22 20.46 -11.64
CA VAL A 63 -16.97 20.06 -12.83
C VAL A 63 -16.44 20.85 -14.03
N THR A 64 -16.17 20.13 -15.13
CA THR A 64 -15.78 20.73 -16.40
C THR A 64 -16.95 21.45 -17.07
N PRO A 65 -16.73 22.34 -18.04
CA PRO A 65 -17.81 22.99 -18.80
C PRO A 65 -18.77 22.02 -19.47
N ASP A 66 -18.31 20.80 -19.77
CA ASP A 66 -19.12 19.71 -20.38
C ASP A 66 -19.96 18.94 -19.34
N GLY A 67 -19.93 19.32 -18.08
CA GLY A 67 -20.71 18.70 -16.99
C GLY A 67 -20.08 17.47 -16.35
N ASP A 68 -18.89 17.07 -16.78
CA ASP A 68 -18.13 15.96 -16.20
C ASP A 68 -17.24 16.42 -15.02
N LEU A 69 -16.94 15.47 -14.13
CA LEU A 69 -15.97 15.72 -13.06
C LEU A 69 -14.58 15.91 -13.65
N CYS A 70 -13.83 16.89 -13.13
CA CYS A 70 -12.43 17.09 -13.54
C CYS A 70 -11.60 15.82 -13.27
N VAL A 71 -10.57 15.61 -14.11
CA VAL A 71 -9.70 14.42 -14.05
C VAL A 71 -9.11 14.22 -12.66
N THR A 72 -8.66 15.30 -12.03
CA THR A 72 -8.08 15.27 -10.67
C THR A 72 -9.10 14.75 -9.66
N PHE A 73 -10.31 15.29 -9.65
CA PHE A 73 -11.35 14.87 -8.70
C PHE A 73 -11.81 13.44 -8.95
N LYS A 74 -11.93 13.04 -10.20
CA LYS A 74 -12.24 11.66 -10.60
C LYS A 74 -11.16 10.68 -10.13
N THR A 75 -9.89 11.07 -10.23
CA THR A 75 -8.76 10.28 -9.73
C THR A 75 -8.77 10.15 -8.22
N TYR A 76 -9.04 11.25 -7.49
CA TYR A 76 -9.17 11.19 -6.03
C TYR A 76 -10.30 10.27 -5.57
N LEU A 77 -11.47 10.36 -6.19
CA LEU A 77 -12.61 9.48 -5.87
C LEU A 77 -12.29 8.02 -6.16
N SER A 78 -11.63 7.73 -7.28
CA SER A 78 -11.20 6.38 -7.64
C SER A 78 -10.19 5.84 -6.61
N THR A 79 -9.19 6.64 -6.26
CA THR A 79 -8.19 6.27 -5.24
C THR A 79 -8.84 6.03 -3.89
N LEU A 80 -9.77 6.89 -3.48
CA LEU A 80 -10.50 6.73 -2.21
C LEU A 80 -11.33 5.43 -2.22
N LYS A 81 -12.04 5.14 -3.32
CA LYS A 81 -12.79 3.90 -3.50
C LYS A 81 -11.91 2.67 -3.29
N PHE A 82 -10.78 2.58 -3.99
CA PHE A 82 -9.86 1.44 -3.88
C PHE A 82 -9.22 1.35 -2.50
N SER A 83 -8.83 2.48 -1.92
CA SER A 83 -8.22 2.53 -0.58
C SER A 83 -9.18 2.04 0.50
N VAL A 84 -10.41 2.55 0.51
CA VAL A 84 -11.43 2.16 1.50
C VAL A 84 -11.79 0.68 1.35
N LEU A 85 -11.99 0.21 0.12
CA LEU A 85 -12.36 -1.18 -0.15
C LEU A 85 -11.23 -2.14 0.26
N THR A 86 -9.99 -1.83 -0.13
CA THR A 86 -8.81 -2.61 0.26
C THR A 86 -8.63 -2.61 1.78
N TRP A 87 -8.74 -1.43 2.41
CA TRP A 87 -8.63 -1.31 3.88
C TRP A 87 -9.69 -2.15 4.61
N ALA A 88 -10.94 -2.08 4.19
CA ALA A 88 -12.03 -2.82 4.84
C ALA A 88 -11.80 -4.35 4.75
N ILE A 89 -11.43 -4.85 3.56
CA ILE A 89 -11.18 -6.28 3.35
C ILE A 89 -9.93 -6.73 4.11
N THR A 90 -8.83 -5.97 4.04
CA THR A 90 -7.59 -6.32 4.75
C THR A 90 -7.74 -6.22 6.26
N ALA A 91 -8.54 -5.27 6.76
CA ALA A 91 -8.85 -5.16 8.20
C ALA A 91 -9.65 -6.38 8.67
N LEU A 92 -10.67 -6.80 7.91
CA LEU A 92 -11.48 -7.97 8.24
C LEU A 92 -10.63 -9.25 8.25
N LEU A 93 -9.85 -9.49 7.21
CA LEU A 93 -8.99 -10.66 7.11
C LEU A 93 -7.87 -10.63 8.14
N GLY A 94 -7.18 -9.50 8.26
CA GLY A 94 -6.06 -9.32 9.20
C GLY A 94 -6.49 -9.46 10.65
N PHE A 95 -7.64 -8.89 11.01
CA PHE A 95 -8.21 -9.04 12.35
C PHE A 95 -8.58 -10.49 12.63
N SER A 96 -9.28 -11.15 11.71
CA SER A 96 -9.71 -12.55 11.88
C SER A 96 -8.52 -13.50 12.07
N ILE A 97 -7.48 -13.34 11.26
CA ILE A 97 -6.26 -14.16 11.34
C ILE A 97 -5.51 -13.85 12.64
N ALA A 98 -5.31 -12.58 12.97
CA ALA A 98 -4.60 -12.16 14.17
C ALA A 98 -5.34 -12.62 15.45
N TYR A 99 -6.66 -12.51 15.47
CA TYR A 99 -7.50 -12.97 16.57
C TYR A 99 -7.39 -14.48 16.75
N PHE A 100 -7.49 -15.26 15.68
CA PHE A 100 -7.32 -16.70 15.73
C PHE A 100 -5.94 -17.08 16.27
N LEU A 101 -4.88 -16.47 15.74
CA LEU A 101 -3.51 -16.73 16.20
C LEU A 101 -3.30 -16.37 17.67
N ALA A 102 -3.85 -15.22 18.11
CA ALA A 102 -3.63 -14.73 19.47
C ALA A 102 -4.41 -15.51 20.53
N PHE A 103 -5.67 -15.90 20.26
CA PHE A 103 -6.57 -16.41 21.28
C PHE A 103 -6.94 -17.88 21.16
N HIS A 104 -6.82 -18.49 19.98
CA HIS A 104 -7.21 -19.90 19.77
C HIS A 104 -6.01 -20.85 19.73
N ILE A 105 -4.81 -20.33 19.59
CA ILE A 105 -3.58 -21.13 19.59
C ILE A 105 -2.93 -21.07 20.97
N GLU A 106 -2.96 -22.17 21.70
CA GLU A 106 -2.42 -22.24 23.08
C GLU A 106 -0.90 -22.45 23.14
N GLY A 107 -0.31 -23.09 22.12
CA GLY A 107 1.13 -23.41 22.10
C GLY A 107 1.96 -22.25 21.53
N THR A 108 2.84 -21.67 22.33
CA THR A 108 3.75 -20.57 21.90
C THR A 108 4.54 -20.95 20.64
N LEU A 109 5.04 -22.17 20.53
CA LEU A 109 5.78 -22.64 19.37
C LEU A 109 4.89 -22.65 18.12
N THR A 110 3.69 -23.26 18.22
CA THR A 110 2.71 -23.33 17.12
C THR A 110 2.28 -21.93 16.69
N GLN A 111 2.00 -21.06 17.64
CA GLN A 111 1.64 -19.67 17.40
C GLN A 111 2.74 -18.93 16.63
N THR A 112 4.01 -19.08 17.07
CA THR A 112 5.16 -18.47 16.40
C THR A 112 5.36 -19.00 14.99
N VAL A 113 5.26 -20.33 14.81
CA VAL A 113 5.40 -20.96 13.48
C VAL A 113 4.31 -20.46 12.54
N LEU A 114 3.05 -20.46 12.97
CA LEU A 114 1.94 -19.96 12.13
C LEU A 114 2.08 -18.46 11.80
N PHE A 115 2.54 -17.65 12.76
CA PHE A 115 2.82 -16.24 12.50
C PHE A 115 3.94 -16.09 11.44
N ILE A 116 5.02 -16.86 11.54
CA ILE A 116 6.10 -16.86 10.54
C ILE A 116 5.55 -17.30 9.18
N VAL A 117 4.75 -18.37 9.11
CA VAL A 117 4.12 -18.82 7.85
C VAL A 117 3.28 -17.72 7.23
N CYS A 118 2.51 -16.98 8.03
CA CYS A 118 1.78 -15.82 7.52
C CYS A 118 2.71 -14.73 6.98
N THR A 119 3.94 -14.57 7.52
CA THR A 119 4.87 -13.53 7.07
C THR A 119 5.69 -13.93 5.83
N VAL A 120 5.80 -15.22 5.49
CA VAL A 120 6.58 -15.72 4.33
C VAL A 120 6.22 -15.00 3.02
N PRO A 121 4.94 -14.78 2.66
CA PRO A 121 4.59 -14.06 1.44
C PRO A 121 5.16 -12.64 1.34
N PHE A 122 5.42 -12.00 2.48
CA PHE A 122 6.02 -10.66 2.51
C PHE A 122 7.47 -10.62 2.00
N TRP A 123 8.21 -11.70 2.14
CA TRP A 123 9.61 -11.80 1.77
C TRP A 123 9.81 -11.96 0.26
N THR A 124 8.75 -12.22 -0.49
CA THR A 124 8.79 -12.26 -1.95
C THR A 124 8.65 -10.84 -2.54
N SER A 125 9.25 -10.61 -3.70
CA SER A 125 9.13 -9.33 -4.40
C SER A 125 7.66 -8.97 -4.68
N ASN A 126 7.30 -7.72 -4.42
CA ASN A 126 5.95 -7.21 -4.71
C ASN A 126 5.59 -7.35 -6.19
N VAL A 127 6.56 -7.12 -7.08
CA VAL A 127 6.37 -7.23 -8.54
C VAL A 127 6.05 -8.67 -8.94
N ILE A 128 6.83 -9.64 -8.44
CA ILE A 128 6.60 -11.08 -8.71
C ILE A 128 5.21 -11.49 -8.21
N ARG A 129 4.83 -11.04 -7.03
CA ARG A 129 3.53 -11.33 -6.43
C ARG A 129 2.36 -10.77 -7.25
N MET A 130 2.50 -9.54 -7.75
CA MET A 130 1.51 -8.91 -8.64
C MET A 130 1.40 -9.64 -9.98
N VAL A 131 2.54 -9.95 -10.61
CA VAL A 131 2.58 -10.63 -11.91
C VAL A 131 2.03 -12.06 -11.79
N SER A 132 2.15 -12.71 -10.64
CA SER A 132 1.61 -14.06 -10.41
C SER A 132 0.08 -14.17 -10.55
N TRP A 133 -0.65 -13.07 -10.46
CA TRP A 133 -2.09 -13.05 -10.70
C TRP A 133 -2.44 -13.20 -12.19
N VAL A 134 -1.53 -12.84 -13.12
CA VAL A 134 -1.78 -12.91 -14.57
C VAL A 134 -2.03 -14.35 -15.03
N PRO A 135 -1.17 -15.35 -14.75
CA PRO A 135 -1.42 -16.73 -15.12
C PRO A 135 -2.62 -17.36 -14.37
N LEU A 136 -3.01 -16.79 -13.23
CA LEU A 136 -4.16 -17.28 -12.46
C LEU A 136 -5.48 -16.75 -13.01
N LEU A 137 -5.59 -15.44 -13.24
CA LEU A 137 -6.83 -14.73 -13.59
C LEU A 137 -6.97 -14.45 -15.09
N GLY A 138 -5.93 -14.68 -15.89
CA GLY A 138 -5.95 -14.42 -17.33
C GLY A 138 -7.04 -15.21 -18.07
N ARG A 139 -7.31 -14.83 -19.31
CA ARG A 139 -8.29 -15.51 -20.17
C ARG A 139 -8.06 -17.02 -20.27
N ASN A 140 -6.81 -17.43 -20.43
CA ASN A 140 -6.38 -18.83 -20.42
C ASN A 140 -5.78 -19.24 -19.06
N GLY A 141 -6.11 -18.50 -17.99
CA GLY A 141 -5.60 -18.73 -16.66
C GLY A 141 -6.27 -19.93 -15.96
N LEU A 142 -5.63 -20.35 -14.87
CA LEU A 142 -6.03 -21.54 -14.12
C LEU A 142 -7.51 -21.47 -13.66
N VAL A 143 -7.98 -20.30 -13.25
CA VAL A 143 -9.37 -20.10 -12.78
C VAL A 143 -10.34 -20.38 -13.93
N ASN A 144 -10.15 -19.77 -15.10
CA ASN A 144 -11.01 -19.97 -16.26
C ASN A 144 -10.98 -21.42 -16.75
N GLN A 145 -9.80 -22.05 -16.83
CA GLN A 145 -9.68 -23.46 -17.21
C GLN A 145 -10.40 -24.40 -16.25
N THR A 146 -10.29 -24.12 -14.94
CA THR A 146 -10.96 -24.95 -13.92
C THR A 146 -12.47 -24.80 -14.02
N LEU A 147 -13.00 -23.58 -14.15
CA LEU A 147 -14.44 -23.32 -14.28
C LEU A 147 -15.03 -23.94 -15.56
N GLN A 148 -14.30 -23.87 -16.69
CA GLN A 148 -14.71 -24.54 -17.93
C GLN A 148 -14.65 -26.06 -17.80
N GLY A 149 -13.61 -26.61 -17.16
CA GLY A 149 -13.50 -28.06 -16.94
C GLY A 149 -14.59 -28.63 -16.03
N MET A 150 -15.12 -27.80 -15.12
CA MET A 150 -16.27 -28.14 -14.28
C MET A 150 -17.62 -27.94 -14.97
N GLY A 151 -17.65 -27.40 -16.21
CA GLY A 151 -18.88 -27.08 -16.93
C GLY A 151 -19.69 -25.93 -16.33
N LEU A 152 -19.06 -25.06 -15.52
CA LEU A 152 -19.71 -23.92 -14.88
C LEU A 152 -19.82 -22.71 -15.82
N ILE A 153 -18.91 -22.61 -16.80
CA ILE A 153 -18.88 -21.56 -17.82
C ILE A 153 -18.55 -22.13 -19.19
N ASP A 154 -19.20 -21.63 -20.24
CA ASP A 154 -18.94 -22.03 -21.62
C ASP A 154 -17.83 -21.20 -22.25
N THR A 155 -17.68 -19.93 -21.83
CA THR A 155 -16.68 -19.00 -22.36
C THR A 155 -15.82 -18.45 -21.24
N PRO A 156 -14.52 -18.15 -21.49
CA PRO A 156 -13.64 -17.58 -20.48
C PRO A 156 -14.16 -16.24 -19.97
N ILE A 157 -14.07 -16.03 -18.66
CA ILE A 157 -14.41 -14.75 -18.03
C ILE A 157 -13.27 -13.76 -18.27
N GLU A 158 -13.52 -12.71 -19.06
CA GLU A 158 -12.49 -11.72 -19.42
C GLU A 158 -12.28 -10.65 -18.34
N TRP A 159 -13.31 -10.33 -17.55
CA TRP A 159 -13.23 -9.30 -16.52
C TRP A 159 -12.47 -9.74 -15.26
N LEU A 160 -12.06 -11.00 -15.13
CA LEU A 160 -11.26 -11.45 -13.97
C LEU A 160 -9.91 -10.75 -13.88
N LEU A 161 -9.25 -10.51 -15.01
CA LEU A 161 -8.02 -9.73 -15.12
C LEU A 161 -8.35 -8.34 -15.68
N PHE A 162 -7.58 -7.33 -15.36
CA PHE A 162 -7.78 -5.92 -15.79
C PHE A 162 -9.10 -5.28 -15.33
N SER A 163 -9.59 -5.66 -14.14
CA SER A 163 -10.81 -5.11 -13.55
C SER A 163 -10.55 -4.53 -12.16
N ASP A 164 -11.51 -3.78 -11.64
CA ASP A 164 -11.50 -3.30 -10.26
C ASP A 164 -11.34 -4.46 -9.25
N PHE A 165 -11.91 -5.62 -9.56
CA PHE A 165 -11.79 -6.82 -8.76
C PHE A 165 -10.34 -7.30 -8.64
N SER A 166 -9.65 -7.45 -9.77
CA SER A 166 -8.26 -7.92 -9.77
C SER A 166 -7.31 -6.94 -9.06
N VAL A 167 -7.55 -5.64 -9.20
CA VAL A 167 -6.79 -4.59 -8.49
C VAL A 167 -6.97 -4.73 -6.99
N VAL A 168 -8.21 -4.81 -6.51
CA VAL A 168 -8.51 -4.96 -5.08
C VAL A 168 -7.92 -6.27 -4.55
N LEU A 169 -8.08 -7.38 -5.27
CA LEU A 169 -7.54 -8.68 -4.89
C LEU A 169 -6.02 -8.65 -4.73
N ALA A 170 -5.31 -8.03 -5.68
CA ALA A 170 -3.87 -7.87 -5.63
C ALA A 170 -3.42 -7.01 -4.45
N PHE A 171 -4.11 -5.89 -4.19
CA PHE A 171 -3.83 -5.03 -3.04
C PHE A 171 -4.15 -5.72 -1.70
N VAL A 172 -5.25 -6.44 -1.61
CA VAL A 172 -5.59 -7.22 -0.41
C VAL A 172 -4.49 -8.24 -0.13
N HIS A 173 -4.06 -9.00 -1.12
CA HIS A 173 -2.97 -9.96 -0.97
C HIS A 173 -1.65 -9.26 -0.54
N LEU A 174 -1.37 -8.08 -1.08
CA LEU A 174 -0.16 -7.34 -0.77
C LEU A 174 -0.17 -6.78 0.67
N TYR A 175 -1.31 -6.21 1.11
CA TYR A 175 -1.38 -5.41 2.32
C TYR A 175 -1.94 -6.15 3.55
N THR A 176 -2.52 -7.35 3.40
CA THR A 176 -3.07 -8.11 4.53
C THR A 176 -2.03 -8.34 5.64
N MET A 177 -0.77 -8.59 5.29
CA MET A 177 0.30 -8.76 6.27
C MET A 177 0.57 -7.52 7.12
N PHE A 178 0.48 -6.34 6.52
CA PHE A 178 0.65 -5.08 7.25
C PHE A 178 -0.46 -4.85 8.28
N MET A 179 -1.61 -5.52 8.13
CA MET A 179 -2.68 -5.52 9.12
C MET A 179 -2.49 -6.62 10.17
N ILE A 180 -2.10 -7.83 9.79
CA ILE A 180 -1.93 -8.95 10.74
C ILE A 180 -0.90 -8.61 11.81
N VAL A 181 0.27 -8.12 11.43
CA VAL A 181 1.41 -7.93 12.33
C VAL A 181 1.11 -6.96 13.50
N PRO A 182 0.63 -5.73 13.27
CA PRO A 182 0.35 -4.81 14.37
C PRO A 182 -0.83 -5.27 15.22
N ILE A 183 -1.88 -5.85 14.63
CA ILE A 183 -3.03 -6.34 15.36
C ILE A 183 -2.63 -7.51 16.26
N PHE A 184 -1.90 -8.49 15.73
CA PHE A 184 -1.40 -9.62 16.50
C PHE A 184 -0.51 -9.16 17.67
N ASN A 185 0.45 -8.27 17.43
CA ASN A 185 1.32 -7.73 18.46
C ASN A 185 0.54 -6.97 19.56
N SER A 186 -0.53 -6.29 19.20
CA SER A 186 -1.41 -5.61 20.16
C SER A 186 -2.20 -6.60 20.99
N MET A 187 -2.75 -7.65 20.38
CA MET A 187 -3.52 -8.69 21.04
C MET A 187 -2.67 -9.54 22.00
N MET A 188 -1.40 -9.77 21.67
CA MET A 188 -0.47 -10.51 22.53
C MET A 188 -0.14 -9.80 23.86
N ARG A 189 -0.45 -8.51 23.96
CA ARG A 189 -0.24 -7.73 25.20
C ARG A 189 -1.46 -7.73 26.14
N ILE A 190 -2.57 -8.31 25.70
CA ILE A 190 -3.78 -8.41 26.50
C ILE A 190 -3.65 -9.64 27.42
N ASP A 191 -3.70 -9.41 28.74
CA ASP A 191 -3.76 -10.50 29.71
C ASP A 191 -5.04 -11.32 29.50
N ARG A 192 -4.89 -12.65 29.51
CA ARG A 192 -5.98 -13.62 29.31
C ARG A 192 -6.67 -13.94 30.61
#